data_db6c4affbacb2ae02f84625626fc04d3
#
_entry.id   db6c4affbacb2ae02f84625626fc04d3
#
_cell.length_a   1.000
_cell.length_b   1.000
_cell.length_c   1.000
_cell.angle_alpha   90.00
_cell.angle_beta   90.00
_cell.angle_gamma   90.00
#
_symmetry.space_group_name_H-M   'P 1'
#
loop_
_entity.id
_entity.type
_entity.pdbx_description
1 polymer ?
#
loop_
_entity_poly.entity_id
_entity_poly.type
_entity_poly.pdbx_seq_one_letter_code
_entity_poly.pdbx_strand_id
1 'polypeptide(L)'
;ARADLQARLAAARQLADSSDTAALPVLEPTYTLHIGGTPMTELQLTDAILRASGSSIVEGTAVYLDGSLAFVTVEGDHLRNFFNQLQRPWRAPRQSNVRTAFLHELRLVDGIYLAGSVQPYHEIIQALQSRDLLQVKTVYTRVYQEPIPYDQQTVERSDLGFGVVETIQQGVDGTQQLTEEITYVNGVQTAAEVVHIDILTPAVPEITARGTHLAPGMTAELDGYTFIWPVPQYKHVSRWMGGSDNHKGADIAAPRGTPIIASASGTVVTATYHNSVFSYGNYVILDHGDGYRTLYAHMSAFAVKQGDVVQQGQIIGYVGDTGYSFGCHCHFEMFGPGGRFSAQLLFPTL
;
A
#
# COMPACT_ATOMS: atom_id res chain seq x y z
N ALA A 1 30.41 -29.15 11.59
CA ALA A 1 30.63 -30.28 12.47
C ALA A 1 31.68 -30.03 13.54
N ARG A 2 33.00 -29.77 13.22
CA ARG A 2 34.04 -29.55 14.24
C ARG A 2 33.78 -28.34 15.12
N ALA A 3 33.39 -27.20 14.56
CA ALA A 3 33.08 -25.97 15.31
C ALA A 3 31.86 -26.15 16.21
N ASP A 4 30.86 -26.85 15.74
CA ASP A 4 29.63 -27.12 16.49
C ASP A 4 29.86 -28.15 17.61
N LEU A 5 30.66 -29.17 17.40
CA LEU A 5 31.10 -30.11 18.45
C LEU A 5 31.89 -29.37 19.54
N GLN A 6 32.82 -28.47 19.16
CA GLN A 6 33.59 -27.68 20.11
C GLN A 6 32.69 -26.74 20.91
N ALA A 7 31.67 -26.12 20.27
CA ALA A 7 30.69 -25.26 20.93
C ALA A 7 29.85 -26.04 21.95
N ARG A 8 29.42 -27.28 21.62
CA ARG A 8 28.66 -28.14 22.54
C ARG A 8 29.51 -28.61 23.72
N LEU A 9 30.76 -29.00 23.48
CA LEU A 9 31.68 -29.36 24.56
C LEU A 9 32.02 -28.16 25.44
N ALA A 10 32.15 -26.96 24.89
CA ALA A 10 32.35 -25.72 25.67
C ALA A 10 31.11 -25.38 26.50
N ALA A 11 29.92 -25.52 25.94
CA ALA A 11 28.65 -25.28 26.65
C ALA A 11 28.47 -26.32 27.81
N ALA A 12 28.78 -27.59 27.56
CA ALA A 12 28.76 -28.61 28.60
C ALA A 12 29.73 -28.32 29.73
N ARG A 13 30.90 -27.75 29.43
CA ARG A 13 31.87 -27.29 30.42
C ARG A 13 31.36 -26.12 31.25
N GLN A 14 30.67 -25.19 30.65
CA GLN A 14 30.09 -24.03 31.38
C GLN A 14 28.97 -24.41 32.34
N LEU A 15 28.27 -25.52 32.05
CA LEU A 15 27.20 -26.06 32.91
C LEU A 15 27.72 -26.98 34.03
N ALA A 16 28.92 -27.54 33.83
CA ALA A 16 29.55 -28.37 34.88
C ALA A 16 30.12 -27.47 36.00
N ASP A 17 29.86 -27.82 37.26
CA ASP A 17 30.43 -27.10 38.40
C ASP A 17 31.95 -27.16 38.38
N SER A 18 32.62 -26.06 38.71
CA SER A 18 34.07 -25.87 38.61
C SER A 18 34.89 -26.81 39.50
N SER A 19 34.25 -27.57 40.37
CA SER A 19 34.90 -28.54 41.25
C SER A 19 35.20 -29.91 40.59
N ASP A 20 34.60 -30.24 39.45
CA ASP A 20 34.73 -31.52 38.74
C ASP A 20 35.46 -31.39 37.40
N THR A 21 36.37 -30.44 37.28
CA THR A 21 37.20 -30.23 36.09
C THR A 21 38.35 -31.23 36.00
N ALA A 22 38.07 -32.52 35.77
CA ALA A 22 38.98 -33.34 35.00
C ALA A 22 39.06 -32.71 33.61
N ALA A 23 40.23 -32.24 33.20
CA ALA A 23 40.43 -31.55 31.91
C ALA A 23 39.90 -32.44 30.78
N LEU A 24 38.80 -32.00 30.12
CA LEU A 24 38.35 -32.68 28.92
C LEU A 24 39.50 -32.65 27.90
N PRO A 25 39.82 -33.82 27.26
CA PRO A 25 40.96 -33.88 26.38
C PRO A 25 40.87 -32.82 25.27
N VAL A 26 42.00 -32.20 24.97
CA VAL A 26 42.11 -31.37 23.79
C VAL A 26 41.89 -32.31 22.56
N LEU A 27 40.85 -32.08 21.81
CA LEU A 27 40.56 -32.88 20.62
C LEU A 27 41.60 -32.56 19.55
N GLU A 28 42.61 -33.39 19.45
CA GLU A 28 43.47 -33.47 18.26
C GLU A 28 42.84 -34.42 17.27
N PRO A 29 42.30 -33.99 16.13
CA PRO A 29 41.66 -34.85 15.18
C PRO A 29 42.70 -35.76 14.52
N THR A 30 42.67 -37.04 14.80
CA THR A 30 43.40 -38.06 14.05
C THR A 30 42.49 -38.57 12.94
N TYR A 31 42.86 -38.28 11.69
CA TYR A 31 42.10 -38.78 10.54
C TYR A 31 42.47 -40.22 10.24
N THR A 32 41.57 -41.15 10.43
CA THR A 32 41.73 -42.55 10.00
C THR A 32 40.75 -42.79 8.85
N LEU A 33 41.28 -43.21 7.68
CA LEU A 33 40.44 -43.57 6.55
C LEU A 33 39.78 -44.90 6.82
N HIS A 34 38.47 -44.93 7.08
CA HIS A 34 37.66 -46.14 7.12
C HIS A 34 36.95 -46.34 5.78
N ILE A 35 37.27 -47.43 5.09
CA ILE A 35 36.56 -47.85 3.87
C ILE A 35 35.38 -48.75 4.32
N GLY A 36 34.19 -48.15 4.39
CA GLY A 36 32.93 -48.81 4.75
C GLY A 36 32.52 -48.59 6.21
N GLY A 37 31.33 -48.07 6.39
CA GLY A 37 30.67 -47.81 7.68
C GLY A 37 29.64 -46.70 7.56
N THR A 38 28.57 -46.76 8.35
CA THR A 38 27.59 -45.65 8.44
C THR A 38 28.23 -44.51 9.18
N PRO A 39 28.23 -43.27 8.65
CA PRO A 39 28.75 -42.08 9.37
C PRO A 39 28.02 -41.91 10.70
N MET A 40 28.74 -41.71 11.75
CA MET A 40 28.15 -41.31 13.05
C MET A 40 27.48 -39.96 12.91
N THR A 41 26.29 -39.82 13.51
CA THR A 41 25.68 -38.54 13.73
C THR A 41 26.52 -37.72 14.71
N GLU A 42 26.35 -36.41 14.71
CA GLU A 42 27.06 -35.53 15.62
C GLU A 42 26.78 -35.86 17.09
N LEU A 43 25.54 -36.25 17.42
CA LEU A 43 25.15 -36.71 18.75
C LEU A 43 25.90 -38.00 19.14
N GLN A 44 25.95 -39.00 18.26
CA GLN A 44 26.66 -40.25 18.48
C GLN A 44 28.16 -40.01 18.68
N LEU A 45 28.76 -39.11 17.94
CA LEU A 45 30.16 -38.75 18.09
C LEU A 45 30.42 -38.06 19.45
N THR A 46 29.53 -37.14 19.85
CA THR A 46 29.60 -36.46 21.16
C THR A 46 29.48 -37.45 22.30
N ASP A 47 28.54 -38.40 22.24
CA ASP A 47 28.38 -39.46 23.23
C ASP A 47 29.62 -40.34 23.33
N ALA A 48 30.22 -40.71 22.20
CA ALA A 48 31.44 -41.56 22.19
C ALA A 48 32.63 -40.81 22.82
N ILE A 49 32.79 -39.53 22.58
CA ILE A 49 33.85 -38.69 23.19
C ILE A 49 33.64 -38.54 24.69
N LEU A 50 32.40 -38.26 25.12
CA LEU A 50 32.09 -38.15 26.55
C LEU A 50 32.34 -39.48 27.29
N ARG A 51 31.97 -40.63 26.73
CA ARG A 51 32.28 -41.96 27.30
C ARG A 51 33.77 -42.21 27.37
N ALA A 52 34.55 -41.76 26.40
CA ALA A 52 36.01 -41.92 26.37
C ALA A 52 36.77 -40.94 27.27
N SER A 53 36.14 -39.88 27.78
CA SER A 53 36.79 -38.83 28.55
C SER A 53 37.20 -39.20 29.98
N GLY A 54 36.70 -40.35 30.48
CA GLY A 54 36.91 -40.76 31.88
C GLY A 54 36.16 -39.91 32.93
N SER A 55 35.36 -38.96 32.49
CA SER A 55 34.52 -38.12 33.36
C SER A 55 33.29 -38.90 33.84
N SER A 56 32.70 -38.50 34.96
CA SER A 56 31.40 -39.04 35.39
C SER A 56 30.32 -38.59 34.42
N ILE A 57 29.63 -39.53 33.79
CA ILE A 57 28.61 -39.33 32.80
C ILE A 57 27.28 -39.94 33.22
N VAL A 58 26.18 -39.32 32.79
CA VAL A 58 24.81 -39.81 33.02
C VAL A 58 23.99 -39.77 31.72
N GLU A 59 23.04 -40.70 31.62
CA GLU A 59 21.97 -40.58 30.66
C GLU A 59 20.97 -39.51 31.11
N GLY A 60 20.57 -38.59 30.23
CA GLY A 60 19.69 -37.51 30.59
C GLY A 60 19.07 -36.81 29.36
N THR A 61 18.36 -35.77 29.64
CA THR A 61 17.71 -34.93 28.66
C THR A 61 18.25 -33.49 28.74
N ALA A 62 18.78 -32.98 27.65
CA ALA A 62 19.18 -31.58 27.53
C ALA A 62 18.03 -30.74 27.03
N VAL A 63 17.94 -29.51 27.55
CA VAL A 63 17.08 -28.44 27.05
C VAL A 63 17.92 -27.51 26.20
N TYR A 64 17.60 -27.43 24.91
CA TYR A 64 18.15 -26.44 23.99
C TYR A 64 17.17 -25.28 23.90
N LEU A 65 17.67 -24.07 24.04
CA LEU A 65 16.96 -22.84 23.90
C LEU A 65 17.56 -22.06 22.73
N ASP A 66 16.75 -21.79 21.70
CA ASP A 66 17.17 -21.06 20.48
C ASP A 66 18.48 -21.64 19.87
N GLY A 67 18.53 -22.98 19.82
CA GLY A 67 19.67 -23.74 19.29
C GLY A 67 20.86 -23.93 20.23
N SER A 68 20.89 -23.32 21.43
CA SER A 68 21.97 -23.43 22.40
C SER A 68 21.61 -24.35 23.57
N LEU A 69 22.58 -25.17 24.03
CA LEU A 69 22.42 -25.99 25.22
C LEU A 69 22.27 -25.09 26.46
N ALA A 70 21.12 -25.14 27.12
CA ALA A 70 20.82 -24.30 28.28
C ALA A 70 20.85 -25.07 29.62
N PHE A 71 20.26 -26.28 29.63
CA PHE A 71 20.13 -27.08 30.85
C PHE A 71 20.24 -28.58 30.55
N VAL A 72 20.56 -29.39 31.54
CA VAL A 72 20.55 -30.84 31.49
C VAL A 72 19.85 -31.41 32.74
N THR A 73 19.01 -32.43 32.55
CA THR A 73 18.36 -33.14 33.66
C THR A 73 18.29 -34.64 33.41
N VAL A 74 18.22 -35.45 34.45
CA VAL A 74 17.88 -36.90 34.37
C VAL A 74 16.35 -37.10 34.43
N GLU A 75 15.59 -36.04 34.69
CA GLU A 75 14.13 -36.07 34.83
C GLU A 75 13.41 -35.56 33.60
N GLY A 76 13.90 -35.89 32.40
CA GLY A 76 13.41 -35.38 31.12
C GLY A 76 11.90 -35.58 30.88
N ASP A 77 11.34 -36.70 31.36
CA ASP A 77 9.90 -36.97 31.21
C ASP A 77 9.03 -36.03 32.02
N HIS A 78 9.50 -35.53 33.16
CA HIS A 78 8.81 -34.50 33.93
C HIS A 78 8.78 -33.17 33.17
N LEU A 79 9.89 -32.80 32.51
CA LEU A 79 9.93 -31.62 31.65
C LEU A 79 8.99 -31.74 30.43
N ARG A 80 9.00 -32.92 29.76
CA ARG A 80 8.10 -33.17 28.62
C ARG A 80 6.63 -33.04 29.02
N ASN A 81 6.27 -33.64 30.15
CA ASN A 81 4.91 -33.55 30.69
C ASN A 81 4.52 -32.11 31.02
N PHE A 82 5.41 -31.37 31.69
CA PHE A 82 5.19 -29.99 32.03
C PHE A 82 4.98 -29.11 30.79
N PHE A 83 5.86 -29.20 29.77
CA PHE A 83 5.71 -28.42 28.53
C PHE A 83 4.46 -28.79 27.77
N ASN A 84 4.07 -30.07 27.72
CA ASN A 84 2.82 -30.50 27.13
C ASN A 84 1.59 -29.92 27.86
N GLN A 85 1.63 -29.87 29.18
CA GLN A 85 0.55 -29.30 29.98
C GLN A 85 0.42 -27.79 29.76
N LEU A 86 1.53 -27.05 29.63
CA LEU A 86 1.51 -25.62 29.33
C LEU A 86 0.89 -25.30 27.98
N GLN A 87 1.17 -26.10 26.95
CA GLN A 87 0.63 -25.90 25.62
C GLN A 87 -0.82 -26.41 25.47
N ARG A 88 -1.25 -27.35 26.34
CA ARG A 88 -2.56 -28.01 26.21
C ARG A 88 -3.76 -27.08 26.12
N PRO A 89 -3.87 -25.98 26.92
CA PRO A 89 -5.01 -25.05 26.84
C PRO A 89 -5.13 -24.36 25.46
N TRP A 90 -4.01 -24.22 24.76
CA TRP A 90 -3.92 -23.49 23.48
C TRP A 90 -4.00 -24.40 22.25
N ARG A 91 -3.93 -25.72 22.44
CA ARG A 91 -4.09 -26.70 21.35
C ARG A 91 -5.57 -26.88 21.04
N ALA A 92 -5.94 -26.65 19.77
CA ALA A 92 -7.31 -26.96 19.30
C ALA A 92 -7.34 -28.42 18.79
N PRO A 93 -7.96 -29.37 19.49
CA PRO A 93 -7.81 -30.79 19.21
C PRO A 93 -8.39 -31.27 17.88
N ARG A 94 -9.10 -30.41 17.12
CA ARG A 94 -9.81 -30.76 15.87
C ARG A 94 -9.70 -29.71 14.76
N GLN A 95 -8.92 -28.68 14.94
CA GLN A 95 -8.75 -27.64 13.90
C GLN A 95 -7.36 -27.75 13.29
N SER A 96 -7.30 -28.11 12.02
CA SER A 96 -6.04 -28.19 11.26
C SER A 96 -5.38 -26.84 10.99
N ASN A 97 -6.13 -25.76 11.26
CA ASN A 97 -5.70 -24.38 11.03
C ASN A 97 -5.05 -23.71 12.26
N VAL A 98 -4.73 -24.47 13.31
CA VAL A 98 -4.10 -23.96 14.54
C VAL A 98 -2.77 -24.63 14.78
N ARG A 99 -1.72 -23.84 14.88
CA ARG A 99 -0.37 -24.29 15.24
C ARG A 99 0.01 -23.70 16.59
N THR A 100 0.50 -24.54 17.53
CA THR A 100 0.91 -24.12 18.86
C THR A 100 2.35 -24.52 19.11
N ALA A 101 3.17 -23.59 19.57
CA ALA A 101 4.58 -23.79 19.92
C ALA A 101 4.94 -22.85 21.07
N PHE A 102 6.12 -23.01 21.64
CA PHE A 102 6.70 -21.93 22.48
C PHE A 102 7.18 -20.79 21.58
N LEU A 103 7.20 -19.58 22.09
CA LEU A 103 7.70 -18.40 21.38
C LEU A 103 9.20 -18.56 21.08
N HIS A 104 9.96 -19.07 22.07
CA HIS A 104 11.34 -19.50 21.90
C HIS A 104 11.42 -20.96 21.44
N GLU A 105 12.44 -21.29 20.63
CA GLU A 105 12.66 -22.68 20.22
C GLU A 105 13.17 -23.50 21.40
N LEU A 106 12.26 -24.26 22.05
CA LEU A 106 12.59 -25.20 23.10
C LEU A 106 12.64 -26.61 22.51
N ARG A 107 13.83 -27.23 22.54
CA ARG A 107 14.05 -28.60 22.06
C ARG A 107 14.63 -29.46 23.18
N LEU A 108 14.05 -30.65 23.39
CA LEU A 108 14.53 -31.63 24.32
C LEU A 108 15.29 -32.71 23.54
N VAL A 109 16.51 -33.01 23.97
CA VAL A 109 17.40 -34.00 23.34
C VAL A 109 17.89 -34.99 24.38
N ASP A 110 17.58 -36.26 24.20
CA ASP A 110 18.09 -37.30 25.04
C ASP A 110 19.52 -37.70 24.61
N GLY A 111 20.37 -37.98 25.57
CA GLY A 111 21.76 -38.33 25.30
C GLY A 111 22.55 -38.52 26.56
N ILE A 112 23.88 -38.54 26.41
CA ILE A 112 24.83 -38.66 27.50
C ILE A 112 25.43 -37.32 27.81
N TYR A 113 25.45 -36.98 29.09
CA TYR A 113 25.90 -35.68 29.57
C TYR A 113 26.83 -35.81 30.74
N LEU A 114 27.59 -34.78 31.11
CA LEU A 114 28.43 -34.74 32.30
C LEU A 114 27.55 -34.74 33.53
N ALA A 115 27.86 -35.56 34.53
CA ALA A 115 27.09 -35.64 35.77
C ALA A 115 27.03 -34.29 36.53
N GLY A 116 28.11 -33.49 36.49
CA GLY A 116 28.16 -32.17 37.09
C GLY A 116 27.29 -31.09 36.36
N SER A 117 26.76 -31.36 35.17
CA SER A 117 25.89 -30.44 34.46
C SER A 117 24.41 -30.67 34.77
N VAL A 118 24.07 -31.72 35.51
CA VAL A 118 22.68 -32.11 35.77
C VAL A 118 22.05 -31.20 36.84
N GLN A 119 20.85 -30.73 36.55
CA GLN A 119 20.03 -29.93 37.43
C GLN A 119 18.67 -30.61 37.66
N PRO A 120 18.05 -30.44 38.85
CA PRO A 120 16.67 -30.87 39.07
C PRO A 120 15.71 -30.16 38.14
N TYR A 121 14.71 -30.90 37.59
CA TYR A 121 13.79 -30.34 36.62
C TYR A 121 13.02 -29.11 37.13
N HIS A 122 12.71 -29.05 38.42
CA HIS A 122 11.98 -27.91 39.02
C HIS A 122 12.79 -26.62 39.00
N GLU A 123 14.12 -26.69 39.17
CA GLU A 123 15.03 -25.53 39.08
C GLU A 123 15.09 -25.02 37.63
N ILE A 124 15.13 -25.95 36.66
CA ILE A 124 15.07 -25.61 35.23
C ILE A 124 13.76 -24.88 34.91
N ILE A 125 12.61 -25.40 35.37
CA ILE A 125 11.33 -24.75 35.23
C ILE A 125 11.33 -23.33 35.82
N GLN A 126 11.82 -23.19 37.04
CA GLN A 126 11.93 -21.89 37.72
C GLN A 126 12.80 -20.90 36.93
N ALA A 127 13.94 -21.37 36.42
CA ALA A 127 14.85 -20.57 35.60
C ALA A 127 14.20 -20.12 34.29
N LEU A 128 13.45 -21.01 33.62
CA LEU A 128 12.72 -20.68 32.37
C LEU A 128 11.56 -19.71 32.62
N GLN A 129 10.81 -19.87 33.72
CA GLN A 129 9.72 -18.99 34.12
C GLN A 129 10.23 -17.60 34.51
N SER A 130 11.31 -17.53 35.34
CA SER A 130 11.87 -16.24 35.78
C SER A 130 12.40 -15.36 34.64
N ARG A 131 12.75 -15.97 33.53
CA ARG A 131 13.22 -15.31 32.32
C ARG A 131 12.12 -15.13 31.25
N ASP A 132 10.86 -15.48 31.57
CA ASP A 132 9.69 -15.41 30.67
C ASP A 132 9.87 -16.20 29.35
N LEU A 133 10.61 -17.30 29.39
CA LEU A 133 10.95 -18.12 28.21
C LEU A 133 9.89 -19.19 27.86
N LEU A 134 8.84 -19.30 28.67
CA LEU A 134 7.75 -20.28 28.51
C LEU A 134 6.50 -19.70 27.86
N GLN A 135 6.62 -18.60 27.13
CA GLN A 135 5.49 -18.01 26.41
C GLN A 135 5.03 -18.94 25.29
N VAL A 136 3.70 -19.15 25.24
CA VAL A 136 3.08 -20.01 24.21
C VAL A 136 2.60 -19.16 23.05
N LYS A 137 3.15 -19.40 21.88
CA LYS A 137 2.71 -18.83 20.60
C LYS A 137 1.68 -19.75 19.96
N THR A 138 0.52 -19.19 19.57
CA THR A 138 -0.51 -19.87 18.81
C THR A 138 -0.76 -19.08 17.53
N VAL A 139 -0.75 -19.76 16.39
CA VAL A 139 -1.05 -19.16 15.07
C VAL A 139 -2.31 -19.79 14.54
N TYR A 140 -3.29 -18.94 14.25
CA TYR A 140 -4.52 -19.29 13.55
C TYR A 140 -4.40 -18.93 12.09
N THR A 141 -4.79 -19.84 11.20
CA THR A 141 -5.02 -19.52 9.80
C THR A 141 -6.51 -19.32 9.58
N ARG A 142 -6.91 -18.16 9.10
CA ARG A 142 -8.28 -17.80 8.73
C ARG A 142 -8.33 -17.56 7.22
N VAL A 143 -9.34 -18.16 6.58
CA VAL A 143 -9.60 -17.94 5.16
C VAL A 143 -10.97 -17.26 5.04
N TYR A 144 -11.04 -16.16 4.29
CA TYR A 144 -12.27 -15.41 4.06
C TYR A 144 -12.24 -14.74 2.69
N GLN A 145 -13.39 -14.29 2.22
CA GLN A 145 -13.52 -13.62 0.93
C GLN A 145 -13.93 -12.18 1.15
N GLU A 146 -13.41 -11.31 0.29
CA GLU A 146 -13.82 -9.91 0.22
C GLU A 146 -13.93 -9.45 -1.23
N PRO A 147 -14.71 -8.40 -1.51
CA PRO A 147 -14.83 -7.85 -2.84
C PRO A 147 -13.54 -7.10 -3.23
N ILE A 148 -13.21 -7.14 -4.52
CA ILE A 148 -12.24 -6.27 -5.17
C ILE A 148 -13.07 -5.17 -5.85
N PRO A 149 -13.04 -3.91 -5.37
CA PRO A 149 -13.76 -2.82 -6.01
C PRO A 149 -13.32 -2.65 -7.46
N TYR A 150 -14.26 -2.36 -8.37
CA TYR A 150 -13.91 -2.05 -9.74
C TYR A 150 -13.33 -0.64 -9.87
N ASP A 151 -12.48 -0.44 -10.87
CA ASP A 151 -11.94 0.85 -11.25
C ASP A 151 -12.88 1.59 -12.20
N GLN A 152 -12.85 2.94 -12.18
CA GLN A 152 -13.57 3.78 -13.13
C GLN A 152 -12.59 4.32 -14.17
N GLN A 153 -12.94 4.15 -15.45
CA GLN A 153 -12.18 4.62 -16.59
C GLN A 153 -13.04 5.53 -17.47
N THR A 154 -12.43 6.57 -18.03
CA THR A 154 -13.10 7.45 -19.00
C THR A 154 -12.35 7.41 -20.32
N VAL A 155 -13.06 7.17 -21.41
CA VAL A 155 -12.53 7.22 -22.78
C VAL A 155 -13.15 8.39 -23.53
N GLU A 156 -12.37 9.09 -24.35
CA GLU A 156 -12.86 10.17 -25.17
C GLU A 156 -13.42 9.60 -26.50
N ARG A 157 -14.54 10.16 -26.94
CA ARG A 157 -15.26 9.76 -28.16
C ARG A 157 -15.59 11.00 -29.00
N SER A 158 -15.02 11.04 -30.21
CA SER A 158 -15.25 12.15 -31.15
C SER A 158 -16.57 12.06 -31.93
N ASP A 159 -17.28 10.95 -31.83
CA ASP A 159 -18.62 10.75 -32.40
C ASP A 159 -19.75 11.15 -31.45
N LEU A 160 -19.44 11.40 -30.19
CA LEU A 160 -20.37 11.94 -29.20
C LEU A 160 -20.21 13.45 -29.05
N GLY A 161 -21.32 14.16 -28.95
CA GLY A 161 -21.33 15.60 -28.70
C GLY A 161 -20.55 16.00 -27.45
N PHE A 162 -19.90 17.15 -27.48
CA PHE A 162 -19.04 17.61 -26.37
C PHE A 162 -19.76 17.58 -25.01
N GLY A 163 -19.14 16.89 -24.04
CA GLY A 163 -19.66 16.76 -22.68
C GLY A 163 -20.79 15.76 -22.49
N VAL A 164 -21.22 15.09 -23.55
CA VAL A 164 -22.11 13.91 -23.42
C VAL A 164 -21.31 12.80 -22.73
N VAL A 165 -21.91 12.19 -21.71
CA VAL A 165 -21.30 11.06 -20.98
C VAL A 165 -22.23 9.86 -21.10
N GLU A 166 -21.69 8.76 -21.57
CA GLU A 166 -22.40 7.48 -21.67
C GLU A 166 -21.62 6.39 -20.97
N THR A 167 -22.27 5.55 -20.18
CA THR A 167 -21.64 4.35 -19.63
C THR A 167 -21.65 3.27 -20.69
N ILE A 168 -20.48 2.92 -21.22
CA ILE A 168 -20.32 1.90 -22.27
C ILE A 168 -20.01 0.52 -21.71
N GLN A 169 -19.56 0.45 -20.45
CA GLN A 169 -19.36 -0.79 -19.71
C GLN A 169 -19.69 -0.55 -18.24
N GLN A 170 -20.57 -1.37 -17.70
CA GLN A 170 -20.86 -1.36 -16.26
C GLN A 170 -19.71 -1.98 -15.46
N GLY A 171 -19.34 -1.36 -14.36
CA GLY A 171 -18.39 -1.93 -13.41
C GLY A 171 -18.98 -3.11 -12.67
N VAL A 172 -18.17 -4.11 -12.42
CA VAL A 172 -18.54 -5.27 -11.59
C VAL A 172 -17.40 -5.54 -10.63
N ASP A 173 -17.69 -5.57 -9.33
CA ASP A 173 -16.72 -5.94 -8.32
C ASP A 173 -16.23 -7.38 -8.53
N GLY A 174 -14.93 -7.56 -8.38
CA GLY A 174 -14.31 -8.86 -8.31
C GLY A 174 -14.47 -9.48 -6.93
N THR A 175 -13.89 -10.66 -6.75
CA THR A 175 -13.84 -11.35 -5.46
C THR A 175 -12.45 -11.94 -5.27
N GLN A 176 -11.87 -11.72 -4.11
CA GLN A 176 -10.62 -12.33 -3.70
C GLN A 176 -10.80 -13.14 -2.42
N GLN A 177 -9.99 -14.17 -2.28
CA GLN A 177 -9.89 -14.97 -1.07
C GLN A 177 -8.58 -14.65 -0.37
N LEU A 178 -8.66 -14.28 0.89
CA LEU A 178 -7.50 -13.97 1.71
C LEU A 178 -7.26 -15.07 2.70
N THR A 179 -5.99 -15.43 2.84
CA THR A 179 -5.52 -16.30 3.92
C THR A 179 -4.73 -15.44 4.89
N GLU A 180 -5.22 -15.34 6.11
CA GLU A 180 -4.66 -14.53 7.18
C GLU A 180 -4.09 -15.42 8.28
N GLU A 181 -2.88 -15.16 8.75
CA GLU A 181 -2.31 -15.75 9.95
C GLU A 181 -2.42 -14.76 11.13
N ILE A 182 -3.15 -15.18 12.15
CA ILE A 182 -3.35 -14.42 13.39
C ILE A 182 -2.50 -15.05 14.48
N THR A 183 -1.54 -14.31 14.98
CA THR A 183 -0.63 -14.75 16.04
C THR A 183 -1.10 -14.27 17.41
N TYR A 184 -1.14 -15.20 18.35
CA TYR A 184 -1.36 -14.93 19.76
C TYR A 184 -0.16 -15.36 20.59
N VAL A 185 0.18 -14.61 21.61
CA VAL A 185 1.17 -14.99 22.64
C VAL A 185 0.46 -15.00 23.98
N ASN A 186 0.46 -16.17 24.67
CA ASN A 186 -0.28 -16.38 25.90
C ASN A 186 -1.76 -15.92 25.81
N GLY A 187 -2.41 -16.11 24.65
CA GLY A 187 -3.80 -15.75 24.41
C GLY A 187 -4.04 -14.27 24.08
N VAL A 188 -3.01 -13.44 24.02
CA VAL A 188 -3.10 -12.05 23.58
C VAL A 188 -2.71 -11.98 22.11
N GLN A 189 -3.55 -11.38 21.26
CA GLN A 189 -3.23 -11.18 19.85
C GLN A 189 -2.07 -10.19 19.72
N THR A 190 -1.02 -10.61 19.00
CA THR A 190 0.17 -9.81 18.77
C THR A 190 0.38 -9.41 17.31
N ALA A 191 -0.16 -10.19 16.36
CA ALA A 191 -0.10 -9.89 14.94
C ALA A 191 -1.31 -10.49 14.21
N ALA A 192 -1.62 -9.88 13.05
CA ALA A 192 -2.53 -10.42 12.05
C ALA A 192 -1.99 -10.00 10.68
N GLU A 193 -1.67 -10.97 9.84
CA GLU A 193 -1.02 -10.72 8.55
C GLU A 193 -1.69 -11.55 7.45
N VAL A 194 -2.01 -10.90 6.33
CA VAL A 194 -2.45 -11.61 5.12
C VAL A 194 -1.23 -12.24 4.47
N VAL A 195 -1.17 -13.56 4.46
CA VAL A 195 -0.03 -14.33 3.94
C VAL A 195 -0.25 -14.83 2.51
N HIS A 196 -1.50 -14.85 2.06
CA HIS A 196 -1.83 -15.27 0.70
C HIS A 196 -3.12 -14.60 0.22
N ILE A 197 -3.15 -14.25 -1.08
CA ILE A 197 -4.30 -13.66 -1.76
C ILE A 197 -4.52 -14.43 -3.06
N ASP A 198 -5.72 -15.00 -3.21
CA ASP A 198 -6.18 -15.63 -4.45
C ASP A 198 -7.28 -14.78 -5.08
N ILE A 199 -7.10 -14.34 -6.31
CA ILE A 199 -8.15 -13.67 -7.07
C ILE A 199 -9.09 -14.73 -7.64
N LEU A 200 -10.29 -14.83 -7.09
CA LEU A 200 -11.31 -15.79 -7.54
C LEU A 200 -12.03 -15.29 -8.79
N THR A 201 -12.37 -14.01 -8.81
CA THR A 201 -12.99 -13.34 -9.95
C THR A 201 -12.37 -11.94 -10.06
N PRO A 202 -11.75 -11.58 -11.19
CA PRO A 202 -11.22 -10.22 -11.37
C PRO A 202 -12.36 -9.21 -11.42
N ALA A 203 -12.11 -7.99 -10.95
CA ALA A 203 -13.02 -6.87 -11.13
C ALA A 203 -13.09 -6.47 -12.60
N VAL A 204 -14.27 -6.05 -13.03
CA VAL A 204 -14.52 -5.50 -14.38
C VAL A 204 -14.65 -3.98 -14.23
N PRO A 205 -13.81 -3.16 -14.87
CA PRO A 205 -13.88 -1.72 -14.71
C PRO A 205 -15.17 -1.14 -15.28
N GLU A 206 -15.69 -0.09 -14.67
CA GLU A 206 -16.69 0.76 -15.29
C GLU A 206 -15.99 1.64 -16.33
N ILE A 207 -16.52 1.67 -17.58
CA ILE A 207 -15.99 2.53 -18.62
C ILE A 207 -17.07 3.51 -19.03
N THR A 208 -16.79 4.80 -18.88
CA THR A 208 -17.63 5.89 -19.37
C THR A 208 -17.01 6.51 -20.61
N ALA A 209 -17.81 6.77 -21.61
CA ALA A 209 -17.43 7.54 -22.79
C ALA A 209 -17.76 9.02 -22.57
N ARG A 210 -16.80 9.91 -22.85
CA ARG A 210 -17.02 11.36 -22.87
C ARG A 210 -16.93 11.89 -24.28
N GLY A 211 -17.96 12.56 -24.75
CA GLY A 211 -18.00 13.19 -26.06
C GLY A 211 -17.05 14.40 -26.16
N THR A 212 -16.33 14.47 -27.28
CA THR A 212 -15.42 15.57 -27.63
C THR A 212 -15.82 16.30 -28.92
N HIS A 213 -16.91 15.87 -29.59
CA HIS A 213 -17.37 16.48 -30.85
C HIS A 213 -17.92 17.88 -30.57
N LEU A 214 -17.30 18.90 -31.19
CA LEU A 214 -17.82 20.27 -31.22
C LEU A 214 -18.81 20.45 -32.37
N ALA A 215 -19.89 21.20 -32.13
CA ALA A 215 -20.84 21.52 -33.19
C ALA A 215 -20.18 22.39 -34.31
N PRO A 216 -20.68 22.35 -35.53
CA PRO A 216 -20.19 23.20 -36.60
C PRO A 216 -20.21 24.70 -36.19
N GLY A 217 -19.16 25.42 -36.57
CA GLY A 217 -18.99 26.84 -36.21
C GLY A 217 -18.35 27.09 -34.84
N MET A 218 -18.12 26.07 -34.04
CA MET A 218 -17.44 26.19 -32.74
C MET A 218 -15.90 26.16 -32.80
N THR A 219 -15.33 26.11 -34.00
CA THR A 219 -13.88 26.15 -34.23
C THR A 219 -13.54 27.24 -35.23
N ALA A 220 -12.50 28.01 -34.99
CA ALA A 220 -12.04 29.09 -35.86
C ALA A 220 -10.52 29.18 -35.89
N GLU A 221 -9.95 29.57 -37.02
CA GLU A 221 -8.53 29.78 -37.22
C GLU A 221 -8.21 31.27 -37.27
N LEU A 222 -7.13 31.68 -36.59
CA LEU A 222 -6.61 33.06 -36.62
C LEU A 222 -5.10 33.05 -36.44
N ASP A 223 -4.34 33.55 -37.41
CA ASP A 223 -2.88 33.72 -37.35
C ASP A 223 -2.10 32.45 -36.92
N GLY A 224 -2.57 31.28 -37.36
CA GLY A 224 -2.00 29.98 -37.04
C GLY A 224 -2.46 29.38 -35.70
N TYR A 225 -3.31 30.09 -34.97
CA TYR A 225 -3.98 29.56 -33.76
C TYR A 225 -5.34 28.98 -34.14
N THR A 226 -5.65 27.82 -33.59
CA THR A 226 -7.02 27.28 -33.59
C THR A 226 -7.69 27.69 -32.29
N PHE A 227 -8.80 28.41 -32.37
CA PHE A 227 -9.65 28.73 -31.21
C PHE A 227 -10.92 27.90 -31.25
N ILE A 228 -11.37 27.45 -30.08
CA ILE A 228 -12.66 26.78 -29.93
C ILE A 228 -13.59 27.59 -29.04
N TRP A 229 -14.91 27.43 -29.24
CA TRP A 229 -15.93 28.12 -28.45
C TRP A 229 -15.87 27.65 -26.99
N PRO A 230 -15.80 28.58 -26.00
CA PRO A 230 -15.44 28.22 -24.63
C PRO A 230 -16.56 27.55 -23.83
N VAL A 231 -17.81 27.60 -24.31
CA VAL A 231 -18.96 26.97 -23.65
C VAL A 231 -19.75 26.13 -24.66
N PRO A 232 -19.29 24.92 -25.01
CA PRO A 232 -19.93 24.10 -26.05
C PRO A 232 -21.40 23.74 -25.75
N GLN A 233 -21.78 23.67 -24.47
CA GLN A 233 -23.14 23.36 -24.01
C GLN A 233 -23.97 24.63 -23.70
N TYR A 234 -23.71 25.72 -24.43
CA TYR A 234 -24.45 26.96 -24.24
C TYR A 234 -25.89 26.88 -24.77
N LYS A 235 -26.74 27.80 -24.34
CA LYS A 235 -28.12 27.94 -24.86
C LYS A 235 -28.18 28.89 -26.05
N HIS A 236 -27.63 30.09 -25.90
CA HIS A 236 -27.54 31.14 -26.91
C HIS A 236 -26.52 32.20 -26.48
N VAL A 237 -26.07 33.02 -27.38
CA VAL A 237 -25.30 34.21 -27.07
C VAL A 237 -26.33 35.33 -26.83
N SER A 238 -26.40 35.80 -25.57
CA SER A 238 -27.37 36.84 -25.17
C SER A 238 -26.93 38.22 -25.60
N ARG A 239 -25.59 38.40 -25.77
CA ARG A 239 -25.02 39.69 -26.12
C ARG A 239 -23.65 39.54 -26.75
N TRP A 240 -23.42 40.30 -27.80
CA TRP A 240 -22.12 40.43 -28.45
C TRP A 240 -21.38 41.68 -27.99
N MET A 241 -20.07 41.79 -28.30
CA MET A 241 -19.25 42.95 -28.05
C MET A 241 -19.80 44.17 -28.79
N GLY A 242 -19.81 45.32 -28.12
CA GLY A 242 -20.30 46.59 -28.69
C GLY A 242 -21.63 47.04 -28.10
N GLY A 243 -22.44 47.72 -28.89
CA GLY A 243 -23.70 48.28 -28.44
C GLY A 243 -23.55 49.63 -27.74
N SER A 244 -24.67 50.24 -27.26
CA SER A 244 -24.73 51.57 -26.68
C SER A 244 -23.98 51.71 -25.35
N ASP A 245 -23.77 50.62 -24.65
CA ASP A 245 -23.07 50.55 -23.35
C ASP A 245 -21.62 50.02 -23.46
N ASN A 246 -21.11 49.89 -24.70
CA ASN A 246 -19.74 49.51 -24.99
C ASN A 246 -19.33 48.19 -24.31
N HIS A 247 -20.17 47.15 -24.47
CA HIS A 247 -19.94 45.79 -23.97
C HIS A 247 -18.62 45.24 -24.48
N LYS A 248 -17.85 44.58 -23.61
CA LYS A 248 -16.44 44.25 -23.87
C LYS A 248 -16.22 42.86 -24.47
N GLY A 249 -17.22 41.95 -24.45
CA GLY A 249 -17.09 40.58 -24.88
C GLY A 249 -18.36 39.97 -25.45
N ALA A 250 -18.46 38.68 -25.39
CA ALA A 250 -19.68 37.91 -25.69
C ALA A 250 -20.24 37.31 -24.38
N ASP A 251 -21.54 37.53 -24.14
CA ASP A 251 -22.23 36.93 -23.00
C ASP A 251 -22.89 35.61 -23.45
N ILE A 252 -22.34 34.52 -23.02
CA ILE A 252 -22.68 33.15 -23.44
C ILE A 252 -23.59 32.54 -22.37
N ALA A 253 -24.90 32.55 -22.62
CA ALA A 253 -25.90 32.08 -21.67
C ALA A 253 -25.87 30.53 -21.55
N ALA A 254 -25.68 30.04 -20.34
CA ALA A 254 -25.71 28.64 -20.01
C ALA A 254 -26.13 28.40 -18.56
N PRO A 255 -26.62 27.22 -18.17
CA PRO A 255 -26.93 26.91 -16.77
C PRO A 255 -25.71 27.07 -15.86
N ARG A 256 -25.98 27.44 -14.61
CA ARG A 256 -24.91 27.45 -13.58
C ARG A 256 -24.24 26.07 -13.50
N GLY A 257 -22.92 26.06 -13.42
CA GLY A 257 -22.15 24.83 -13.35
C GLY A 257 -21.83 24.17 -14.71
N THR A 258 -22.30 24.77 -15.84
CA THR A 258 -21.87 24.32 -17.18
C THR A 258 -20.36 24.50 -17.30
N PRO A 259 -19.60 23.49 -17.79
CA PRO A 259 -18.16 23.61 -17.99
C PRO A 259 -17.77 24.75 -18.92
N ILE A 260 -16.75 25.52 -18.54
CA ILE A 260 -16.04 26.48 -19.38
C ILE A 260 -14.70 25.86 -19.73
N ILE A 261 -14.38 25.79 -21.03
CA ILE A 261 -13.14 25.20 -21.53
C ILE A 261 -12.18 26.25 -22.07
N ALA A 262 -10.90 25.94 -22.05
CA ALA A 262 -9.85 26.75 -22.65
C ALA A 262 -10.06 26.86 -24.16
N SER A 263 -10.22 28.07 -24.68
CA SER A 263 -10.45 28.31 -26.12
C SER A 263 -9.24 27.97 -26.97
N ALA A 264 -8.02 28.07 -26.42
CA ALA A 264 -6.77 27.56 -26.98
C ALA A 264 -5.84 27.13 -25.84
N SER A 265 -4.79 26.38 -26.16
CA SER A 265 -3.74 26.03 -25.18
C SER A 265 -3.01 27.28 -24.71
N GLY A 266 -2.59 27.33 -23.46
CA GLY A 266 -1.90 28.49 -22.91
C GLY A 266 -1.61 28.39 -21.42
N THR A 267 -1.18 29.52 -20.84
CA THR A 267 -0.87 29.63 -19.40
C THR A 267 -1.92 30.47 -18.70
N VAL A 268 -2.38 30.04 -17.54
CA VAL A 268 -3.27 30.83 -16.68
C VAL A 268 -2.50 31.99 -16.07
N VAL A 269 -2.71 33.20 -16.58
CA VAL A 269 -2.05 34.42 -16.05
C VAL A 269 -2.85 35.06 -14.93
N THR A 270 -4.16 34.74 -14.86
CA THR A 270 -5.05 35.21 -13.78
C THR A 270 -6.09 34.15 -13.50
N ALA A 271 -6.30 33.85 -12.22
CA ALA A 271 -7.46 33.11 -11.70
C ALA A 271 -7.76 33.72 -10.33
N THR A 272 -8.81 34.54 -10.22
CA THR A 272 -9.05 35.33 -9.01
C THR A 272 -10.52 35.39 -8.64
N TYR A 273 -10.77 35.37 -7.33
CA TYR A 273 -12.08 35.66 -6.73
C TYR A 273 -12.17 37.15 -6.47
N HIS A 274 -13.15 37.77 -7.08
CA HIS A 274 -13.37 39.20 -6.93
C HIS A 274 -14.73 39.48 -6.31
N ASN A 275 -14.74 40.21 -5.17
CA ASN A 275 -15.96 40.51 -4.41
C ASN A 275 -16.67 41.79 -4.85
N SER A 276 -16.19 42.49 -5.87
CA SER A 276 -16.80 43.72 -6.33
C SER A 276 -18.04 43.48 -7.18
N VAL A 277 -19.14 44.09 -6.84
CA VAL A 277 -20.43 44.00 -7.55
C VAL A 277 -20.39 44.61 -8.96
N PHE A 278 -19.35 45.38 -9.29
CA PHE A 278 -19.21 46.08 -10.58
C PHE A 278 -18.07 45.52 -11.44
N SER A 279 -17.75 44.22 -11.31
CA SER A 279 -16.61 43.62 -11.99
C SER A 279 -16.97 42.31 -12.66
N TYR A 280 -15.95 41.69 -13.26
CA TYR A 280 -16.00 40.33 -13.86
C TYR A 280 -16.41 39.23 -12.87
N GLY A 281 -16.50 39.50 -11.58
CA GLY A 281 -16.66 38.47 -10.56
C GLY A 281 -15.46 37.57 -10.54
N ASN A 282 -15.70 36.27 -10.48
CA ASN A 282 -14.63 35.26 -10.60
C ASN A 282 -14.27 35.09 -12.06
N TYR A 283 -12.99 35.27 -12.41
CA TYR A 283 -12.55 35.18 -13.78
C TYR A 283 -11.18 34.54 -13.94
N VAL A 284 -10.95 33.98 -15.12
CA VAL A 284 -9.70 33.41 -15.59
C VAL A 284 -9.24 34.17 -16.84
N ILE A 285 -7.92 34.41 -16.93
CA ILE A 285 -7.29 34.89 -18.16
C ILE A 285 -6.24 33.89 -18.56
N LEU A 286 -6.29 33.45 -19.83
CA LEU A 286 -5.28 32.61 -20.46
C LEU A 286 -4.42 33.48 -21.38
N ASP A 287 -3.12 33.27 -21.36
CA ASP A 287 -2.14 33.80 -22.32
C ASP A 287 -1.75 32.66 -23.26
N HIS A 288 -1.99 32.85 -24.56
CA HIS A 288 -1.76 31.86 -25.61
C HIS A 288 -0.42 32.09 -26.33
N GLY A 289 0.29 33.18 -26.02
CA GLY A 289 1.49 33.62 -26.73
C GLY A 289 1.17 34.69 -27.80
N ASP A 290 2.21 35.31 -28.34
CA ASP A 290 2.16 36.29 -29.44
C ASP A 290 1.16 37.44 -29.24
N GLY A 291 0.80 37.75 -27.99
CA GLY A 291 -0.15 38.78 -27.63
C GLY A 291 -1.62 38.33 -27.64
N TYR A 292 -1.90 37.07 -27.92
CA TYR A 292 -3.24 36.49 -27.85
C TYR A 292 -3.59 36.09 -26.43
N ARG A 293 -4.77 36.54 -25.95
CA ARG A 293 -5.32 36.18 -24.65
C ARG A 293 -6.83 35.98 -24.73
N THR A 294 -7.35 35.18 -23.82
CA THR A 294 -8.79 35.03 -23.61
C THR A 294 -9.14 35.23 -22.13
N LEU A 295 -10.30 35.86 -21.88
CA LEU A 295 -10.85 36.12 -20.56
C LEU A 295 -12.21 35.43 -20.44
N TYR A 296 -12.43 34.77 -19.33
CA TYR A 296 -13.66 34.06 -18.98
C TYR A 296 -14.15 34.52 -17.62
N ALA A 297 -15.31 35.15 -17.54
CA ALA A 297 -15.79 35.78 -16.32
C ALA A 297 -17.14 35.25 -15.82
N HIS A 298 -17.58 35.80 -14.68
CA HIS A 298 -18.79 35.43 -13.95
C HIS A 298 -18.86 33.99 -13.50
N MET A 299 -17.68 33.32 -13.32
CA MET A 299 -17.58 31.92 -12.99
C MET A 299 -18.14 31.62 -11.60
N SER A 300 -18.72 30.43 -11.44
CA SER A 300 -19.15 29.91 -10.13
C SER A 300 -17.98 29.28 -9.36
N ALA A 301 -17.04 28.65 -10.08
CA ALA A 301 -15.85 28.01 -9.52
C ALA A 301 -14.73 27.92 -10.56
N PHE A 302 -13.49 27.86 -10.09
CA PHE A 302 -12.31 27.58 -10.90
C PHE A 302 -12.01 26.08 -10.90
N ALA A 303 -11.50 25.57 -12.04
CA ALA A 303 -10.87 24.25 -12.15
C ALA A 303 -9.34 24.35 -12.27
N VAL A 304 -8.80 25.59 -12.32
CA VAL A 304 -7.38 25.90 -12.49
C VAL A 304 -6.96 27.03 -11.55
N LYS A 305 -5.66 27.20 -11.38
CA LYS A 305 -5.04 28.30 -10.62
C LYS A 305 -4.03 29.05 -11.49
N GLN A 306 -3.67 30.26 -11.09
CA GLN A 306 -2.62 31.05 -11.74
C GLN A 306 -1.31 30.26 -11.82
N GLY A 307 -0.69 30.28 -12.99
CA GLY A 307 0.54 29.56 -13.31
C GLY A 307 0.33 28.20 -13.94
N ASP A 308 -0.87 27.64 -13.93
CA ASP A 308 -1.15 26.37 -14.58
C ASP A 308 -1.03 26.51 -16.11
N VAL A 309 -0.50 25.46 -16.77
CA VAL A 309 -0.51 25.31 -18.21
C VAL A 309 -1.71 24.46 -18.58
N VAL A 310 -2.54 24.95 -19.50
CA VAL A 310 -3.76 24.27 -19.93
C VAL A 310 -3.70 23.94 -21.41
N GLN A 311 -4.34 22.85 -21.78
CA GLN A 311 -4.54 22.46 -23.18
C GLN A 311 -5.88 23.00 -23.69
N GLN A 312 -5.98 23.23 -25.00
CA GLN A 312 -7.24 23.52 -25.67
C GLN A 312 -8.31 22.49 -25.30
N GLY A 313 -9.52 22.92 -24.97
CA GLY A 313 -10.61 22.05 -24.53
C GLY A 313 -10.56 21.62 -23.07
N GLN A 314 -9.49 21.90 -22.34
CA GLN A 314 -9.40 21.59 -20.90
C GLN A 314 -10.40 22.45 -20.12
N ILE A 315 -11.12 21.84 -19.15
CA ILE A 315 -12.03 22.57 -18.26
C ILE A 315 -11.19 23.49 -17.37
N ILE A 316 -11.51 24.80 -17.40
CA ILE A 316 -10.85 25.83 -16.61
C ILE A 316 -11.74 26.40 -15.50
N GLY A 317 -13.04 26.08 -15.53
CA GLY A 317 -14.01 26.46 -14.51
C GLY A 317 -15.44 26.23 -14.98
N TYR A 318 -16.38 26.90 -14.30
CA TYR A 318 -17.80 26.62 -14.50
C TYR A 318 -18.60 27.93 -14.55
N VAL A 319 -19.63 27.96 -15.41
CA VAL A 319 -20.55 29.10 -15.56
C VAL A 319 -21.21 29.45 -14.25
N GLY A 320 -21.31 30.74 -13.95
CA GLY A 320 -21.97 31.29 -12.78
C GLY A 320 -22.65 32.61 -13.07
N ASP A 321 -22.75 33.43 -12.02
CA ASP A 321 -23.39 34.75 -12.00
C ASP A 321 -22.70 35.69 -11.02
N THR A 322 -21.41 35.47 -10.76
CA THR A 322 -20.63 36.30 -9.82
C THR A 322 -20.26 37.67 -10.42
N GLY A 323 -20.08 38.67 -9.57
CA GLY A 323 -19.80 40.04 -10.00
C GLY A 323 -21.03 40.76 -10.57
N TYR A 324 -20.83 41.61 -11.57
CA TYR A 324 -21.93 42.37 -12.20
C TYR A 324 -22.58 41.51 -13.30
N SER A 325 -23.54 40.70 -12.89
CA SER A 325 -24.24 39.76 -13.75
C SER A 325 -25.74 39.78 -13.47
N PHE A 326 -26.56 39.65 -14.50
CA PHE A 326 -28.03 39.62 -14.44
C PHE A 326 -28.61 38.21 -14.64
N GLY A 327 -27.76 37.21 -14.69
CA GLY A 327 -28.12 35.79 -14.88
C GLY A 327 -26.92 34.95 -15.24
N CYS A 328 -27.09 33.62 -15.19
CA CYS A 328 -26.00 32.71 -15.45
C CYS A 328 -25.48 32.78 -16.88
N HIS A 329 -24.27 33.22 -17.06
CA HIS A 329 -23.57 33.27 -18.33
C HIS A 329 -22.05 33.21 -18.14
N CYS A 330 -21.28 32.91 -19.18
CA CYS A 330 -19.86 33.18 -19.29
C CYS A 330 -19.67 34.48 -20.11
N HIS A 331 -19.10 35.50 -19.53
CA HIS A 331 -18.63 36.66 -20.27
C HIS A 331 -17.25 36.32 -20.84
N PHE A 332 -17.14 36.31 -22.17
CA PHE A 332 -15.96 35.89 -22.92
C PHE A 332 -15.36 37.03 -23.73
N GLU A 333 -14.07 37.30 -23.51
CA GLU A 333 -13.33 38.31 -24.27
C GLU A 333 -12.14 37.67 -24.99
N MET A 334 -11.81 38.22 -26.16
CA MET A 334 -10.62 37.88 -26.94
C MET A 334 -9.73 39.08 -27.15
N PHE A 335 -8.42 38.87 -27.01
CA PHE A 335 -7.39 39.88 -27.24
C PHE A 335 -6.37 39.33 -28.21
N GLY A 336 -5.86 40.19 -29.09
CA GLY A 336 -4.74 39.96 -29.96
C GLY A 336 -3.69 41.06 -29.84
N PRO A 337 -2.64 41.06 -30.68
CA PRO A 337 -1.58 42.09 -30.69
C PRO A 337 -2.11 43.50 -30.84
N GLY A 338 -3.23 43.67 -31.54
CA GLY A 338 -3.93 44.98 -31.72
C GLY A 338 -4.90 45.38 -30.62
N GLY A 339 -5.01 44.59 -29.54
CA GLY A 339 -5.94 44.81 -28.44
C GLY A 339 -7.15 43.88 -28.47
N ARG A 340 -8.25 44.29 -27.77
CA ARG A 340 -9.48 43.51 -27.70
C ARG A 340 -10.23 43.51 -29.03
N PHE A 341 -10.76 42.34 -29.45
CA PHE A 341 -11.61 42.21 -30.62
C PHE A 341 -12.83 41.33 -30.33
N SER A 342 -13.87 41.44 -31.22
CA SER A 342 -15.10 40.66 -31.03
C SER A 342 -14.93 39.19 -31.37
N ALA A 343 -15.33 38.33 -30.47
CA ALA A 343 -15.40 36.86 -30.72
C ALA A 343 -16.34 36.54 -31.88
N GLN A 344 -17.33 37.38 -32.20
CA GLN A 344 -18.25 37.20 -33.33
C GLN A 344 -17.54 37.22 -34.70
N LEU A 345 -16.36 37.85 -34.79
CA LEU A 345 -15.55 37.80 -36.03
C LEU A 345 -15.02 36.42 -36.33
N LEU A 346 -14.75 35.64 -35.30
CA LEU A 346 -14.27 34.24 -35.45
C LEU A 346 -15.42 33.23 -35.46
N PHE A 347 -16.48 33.52 -34.74
CA PHE A 347 -17.62 32.61 -34.55
C PHE A 347 -18.93 33.28 -35.06
N PRO A 348 -19.03 33.60 -36.35
CA PRO A 348 -20.15 34.38 -36.88
C PRO A 348 -21.49 33.65 -36.94
N THR A 349 -21.48 32.33 -36.81
CA THR A 349 -22.67 31.46 -36.94
C THR A 349 -23.25 31.00 -35.60
N LEU A 350 -22.67 31.38 -34.48
CA LEU A 350 -23.12 31.01 -33.13
C LEU A 350 -24.18 31.96 -32.54
#